data_1def9c444d5c14a172167756142e4782
#
_entry.id   1def9c444d5c14a172167756142e4782
#
_cell.length_a   1.000
_cell.length_b   1.000
_cell.length_c   1.000
_cell.angle_alpha   90.00
_cell.angle_beta   90.00
_cell.angle_gamma   90.00
#
_symmetry.space_group_name_H-M   'P 1'
#
loop_
_entity.id
_entity.type
_entity.pdbx_description
1 polymer ?
#
loop_
_entity_poly.entity_id
_entity_poly.type
_entity_poly.pdbx_seq_one_letter_code
_entity_poly.pdbx_strand_id
1 'polypeptide(L)'
;NHLGHGAEAPRLGWFAKRNGWSRLVEDLKTVMDSLAAPGLPRVLLGHSMGSFLAREYALRYPDGLEALVLSGTGWHPKPLCMAGLLPAKALCLLGRGHKPSALLDRLAFSANNRPFAKAGGTACDWLSRDAQQVQAYVTDPLCGFVFTASGFADLFDGLLNLSRTARLKNLPGGLPVLLLSGSRDPVGGMGKG
;
A
#
# COMPACT_ATOMS: atom_id res chain seq x y z
N ASN A 1 -4.68 10.70 8.20
CA ASN A 1 -3.81 10.28 7.11
C ASN A 1 -2.72 9.35 7.65
N HIS A 2 -2.20 8.45 6.81
CA HIS A 2 -1.02 7.67 7.15
C HIS A 2 0.24 8.54 7.18
N LEU A 3 1.30 8.07 7.88
CA LEU A 3 2.61 8.70 7.84
C LEU A 3 3.06 8.89 6.38
N GLY A 4 3.61 10.04 6.08
CA GLY A 4 4.04 10.40 4.72
C GLY A 4 2.93 10.73 3.73
N HIS A 5 1.68 10.91 4.21
CA HIS A 5 0.51 11.26 3.38
C HIS A 5 -0.26 12.43 3.99
N GLY A 6 -0.88 13.22 3.12
CA GLY A 6 -1.70 14.36 3.51
C GLY A 6 -0.89 15.62 3.84
N ALA A 7 -1.61 16.72 4.08
CA ALA A 7 -1.02 18.06 4.25
C ALA A 7 -0.11 18.19 5.49
N GLU A 8 -0.40 17.42 6.53
CA GLU A 8 0.37 17.46 7.80
C GLU A 8 1.63 16.58 7.76
N ALA A 9 1.89 15.87 6.66
CA ALA A 9 3.08 15.04 6.57
C ALA A 9 4.35 15.92 6.51
N PRO A 10 5.33 15.72 7.39
CA PRO A 10 6.60 16.47 7.34
C PRO A 10 7.31 16.33 5.99
N ARG A 11 7.06 15.22 5.32
CA ARG A 11 7.52 14.91 3.96
C ARG A 11 6.64 13.85 3.34
N LEU A 12 6.11 14.14 2.16
CA LEU A 12 5.33 13.16 1.40
C LEU A 12 6.19 11.97 0.99
N GLY A 13 5.62 10.78 1.10
CA GLY A 13 6.28 9.52 0.75
C GLY A 13 7.42 9.09 1.68
N TRP A 14 7.56 9.72 2.85
CA TRP A 14 8.49 9.32 3.90
C TRP A 14 7.72 8.87 5.15
N PHE A 15 7.87 7.60 5.52
CA PHE A 15 7.06 7.04 6.62
C PHE A 15 7.73 7.24 7.98
N ALA A 16 9.01 6.87 8.11
CA ALA A 16 9.78 7.06 9.33
C ALA A 16 11.29 6.95 9.09
N LYS A 17 12.06 7.33 10.10
CA LYS A 17 13.52 7.17 10.09
C LYS A 17 13.95 5.70 10.07
N ARG A 18 13.18 4.82 10.71
CA ARG A 18 13.39 3.36 10.79
C ARG A 18 12.06 2.66 10.94
N ASN A 19 11.95 1.46 10.36
CA ASN A 19 10.81 0.55 10.49
C ASN A 19 9.48 1.23 10.10
N GLY A 20 9.46 2.01 9.01
CA GLY A 20 8.30 2.80 8.63
C GLY A 20 7.05 1.95 8.39
N TRP A 21 7.20 0.77 7.79
CA TRP A 21 6.09 -0.16 7.63
C TRP A 21 5.46 -0.58 8.98
N SER A 22 6.28 -0.98 9.95
CA SER A 22 5.77 -1.32 11.29
C SER A 22 5.06 -0.15 11.95
N ARG A 23 5.62 1.07 11.83
CA ARG A 23 5.00 2.26 12.41
C ARG A 23 3.65 2.58 11.79
N LEU A 24 3.49 2.44 10.47
CA LEU A 24 2.18 2.57 9.81
C LEU A 24 1.14 1.61 10.38
N VAL A 25 1.54 0.38 10.68
CA VAL A 25 0.64 -0.64 11.25
C VAL A 25 0.35 -0.36 12.72
N GLU A 26 1.33 0.12 13.48
CA GLU A 26 1.18 0.53 14.89
C GLU A 26 0.25 1.75 15.02
N ASP A 27 0.39 2.75 14.12
CA ASP A 27 -0.52 3.89 14.06
C ASP A 27 -1.94 3.44 13.75
N LEU A 28 -2.10 2.50 12.80
CA LEU A 28 -3.41 1.92 12.49
C LEU A 28 -4.00 1.22 13.73
N LYS A 29 -3.16 0.48 14.49
CA LYS A 29 -3.58 -0.14 15.76
C LYS A 29 -4.07 0.90 16.76
N THR A 30 -3.33 2.00 16.92
CA THR A 30 -3.70 3.10 17.80
C THR A 30 -5.06 3.71 17.42
N VAL A 31 -5.29 3.93 16.13
CA VAL A 31 -6.57 4.45 15.63
C VAL A 31 -7.69 3.45 15.89
N MET A 32 -7.48 2.17 15.57
CA MET A 32 -8.49 1.12 15.78
C MET A 32 -8.86 0.99 17.26
N ASP A 33 -7.89 1.11 18.17
CA ASP A 33 -8.16 1.07 19.61
C ASP A 33 -8.92 2.30 20.10
N SER A 34 -8.58 3.48 19.56
CA SER A 34 -9.25 4.73 19.94
C SER A 34 -10.73 4.80 19.48
N LEU A 35 -11.06 4.07 18.43
CA LEU A 35 -12.42 3.98 17.87
C LEU A 35 -13.22 2.80 18.43
N ALA A 36 -12.58 1.94 19.22
CA ALA A 36 -13.24 0.77 19.79
C ALA A 36 -14.36 1.20 20.77
N ALA A 37 -15.58 0.71 20.53
CA ALA A 37 -16.73 0.94 21.40
C ALA A 37 -17.34 -0.40 21.81
N PRO A 38 -17.76 -0.56 23.07
CA PRO A 38 -18.40 -1.79 23.55
C PRO A 38 -19.63 -2.16 22.72
N GLY A 39 -19.70 -3.41 22.30
CA GLY A 39 -20.85 -3.95 21.55
C GLY A 39 -20.90 -3.58 20.06
N LEU A 40 -19.94 -2.82 19.55
CA LEU A 40 -19.87 -2.52 18.11
C LEU A 40 -18.82 -3.42 17.41
N PRO A 41 -19.19 -4.05 16.27
CA PRO A 41 -18.26 -4.85 15.50
C PRO A 41 -17.15 -3.99 14.88
N ARG A 42 -15.92 -4.50 14.87
CA ARG A 42 -14.79 -3.83 14.21
C ARG A 42 -14.54 -4.45 12.84
N VAL A 43 -14.80 -3.68 11.81
CA VAL A 43 -14.53 -4.04 10.41
C VAL A 43 -13.43 -3.13 9.87
N LEU A 44 -12.36 -3.72 9.34
CA LEU A 44 -11.25 -2.97 8.75
C LEU A 44 -11.33 -3.03 7.23
N LEU A 45 -11.46 -1.86 6.59
CA LEU A 45 -11.38 -1.71 5.14
C LEU A 45 -10.03 -1.09 4.76
N GLY A 46 -9.30 -1.74 3.86
CA GLY A 46 -8.08 -1.20 3.26
C GLY A 46 -8.18 -1.14 1.74
N HIS A 47 -7.74 0.00 1.15
CA HIS A 47 -7.66 0.17 -0.30
C HIS A 47 -6.21 0.33 -0.75
N SER A 48 -5.81 -0.32 -1.83
CA SER A 48 -4.47 -0.25 -2.43
C SER A 48 -3.39 -0.52 -1.36
N MET A 49 -2.43 0.39 -1.13
CA MET A 49 -1.44 0.26 -0.05
C MET A 49 -2.11 0.03 1.32
N GLY A 50 -3.25 0.67 1.57
CA GLY A 50 -4.03 0.45 2.79
C GLY A 50 -4.53 -0.99 2.93
N SER A 51 -4.76 -1.72 1.82
CA SER A 51 -5.12 -3.14 1.86
C SER A 51 -3.96 -4.02 2.34
N PHE A 52 -2.72 -3.65 2.00
CA PHE A 52 -1.53 -4.35 2.50
C PHE A 52 -1.31 -4.06 3.98
N LEU A 53 -1.54 -2.81 4.43
CA LEU A 53 -1.50 -2.45 5.85
C LEU A 53 -2.59 -3.18 6.65
N ALA A 54 -3.81 -3.27 6.11
CA ALA A 54 -4.92 -3.98 6.74
C ALA A 54 -4.63 -5.49 6.87
N ARG A 55 -4.01 -6.10 5.87
CA ARG A 55 -3.53 -7.50 5.95
C ARG A 55 -2.47 -7.67 7.02
N GLU A 56 -1.47 -6.79 7.07
CA GLU A 56 -0.43 -6.84 8.10
C GLU A 56 -1.00 -6.60 9.49
N TYR A 57 -1.97 -5.68 9.63
CA TYR A 57 -2.72 -5.46 10.87
C TYR A 57 -3.41 -6.74 11.33
N ALA A 58 -4.19 -7.37 10.46
CA ALA A 58 -4.93 -8.60 10.79
C ALA A 58 -4.00 -9.76 11.20
N LEU A 59 -2.79 -9.83 10.63
CA LEU A 59 -1.79 -10.82 10.99
C LEU A 59 -1.12 -10.56 12.35
N ARG A 60 -1.06 -9.29 12.79
CA ARG A 60 -0.41 -8.90 14.06
C ARG A 60 -1.40 -8.73 15.20
N TYR A 61 -2.59 -8.23 14.90
CA TYR A 61 -3.60 -7.79 15.86
C TYR A 61 -4.99 -8.31 15.48
N PRO A 62 -5.17 -9.64 15.41
CA PRO A 62 -6.44 -10.21 14.99
C PRO A 62 -7.57 -10.02 16.01
N ASP A 63 -7.22 -9.80 17.27
CA ASP A 63 -8.19 -9.80 18.37
C ASP A 63 -9.22 -8.67 18.23
N GLY A 64 -10.49 -9.05 18.25
CA GLY A 64 -11.62 -8.15 18.13
C GLY A 64 -11.82 -7.59 16.71
N LEU A 65 -11.11 -8.10 15.70
CA LEU A 65 -11.41 -7.83 14.29
C LEU A 65 -12.46 -8.85 13.83
N GLU A 66 -13.62 -8.36 13.40
CA GLU A 66 -14.75 -9.22 13.01
C GLU A 66 -14.86 -9.42 11.51
N ALA A 67 -14.34 -8.50 10.70
CA ALA A 67 -14.24 -8.71 9.26
C ALA A 67 -13.13 -7.83 8.64
N LEU A 68 -12.64 -8.26 7.48
CA LEU A 68 -11.62 -7.58 6.69
C LEU A 68 -12.13 -7.34 5.27
N VAL A 69 -12.05 -6.11 4.79
CA VAL A 69 -12.39 -5.74 3.40
C VAL A 69 -11.14 -5.22 2.71
N LEU A 70 -10.73 -5.86 1.64
CA LEU A 70 -9.52 -5.55 0.88
C LEU A 70 -9.91 -5.11 -0.54
N SER A 71 -9.73 -3.85 -0.85
CA SER A 71 -10.03 -3.26 -2.15
C SER A 71 -8.75 -2.93 -2.92
N GLY A 72 -8.68 -3.31 -4.20
CA GLY A 72 -7.49 -3.06 -5.03
C GLY A 72 -6.22 -3.68 -4.44
N THR A 73 -6.35 -4.86 -3.85
CA THR A 73 -5.24 -5.62 -3.26
C THR A 73 -4.59 -6.53 -4.31
N GLY A 74 -3.40 -7.02 -4.02
CA GLY A 74 -2.70 -7.94 -4.91
C GLY A 74 -1.72 -8.84 -4.16
N TRP A 75 -1.22 -9.85 -4.87
CA TRP A 75 -0.15 -10.71 -4.41
C TRP A 75 1.16 -10.34 -5.10
N HIS A 76 2.22 -10.15 -4.31
CA HIS A 76 3.54 -9.79 -4.80
C HIS A 76 4.53 -10.90 -4.43
N PRO A 77 5.00 -11.70 -5.40
CA PRO A 77 5.92 -12.80 -5.13
C PRO A 77 7.27 -12.27 -4.62
N LYS A 78 7.91 -13.06 -3.76
CA LYS A 78 9.18 -12.70 -3.11
C LYS A 78 10.26 -12.13 -4.08
N PRO A 79 10.51 -12.71 -5.27
CA PRO A 79 11.51 -12.16 -6.18
C PRO A 79 11.20 -10.72 -6.63
N LEU A 80 9.92 -10.41 -6.86
CA LEU A 80 9.48 -9.09 -7.27
C LEU A 80 9.68 -8.07 -6.13
N CYS A 81 9.30 -8.43 -4.90
CA CYS A 81 9.54 -7.59 -3.73
C CYS A 81 11.04 -7.31 -3.53
N MET A 82 11.89 -8.34 -3.69
CA MET A 82 13.34 -8.20 -3.55
C MET A 82 13.94 -7.31 -4.64
N ALA A 83 13.44 -7.38 -5.89
CA ALA A 83 13.89 -6.54 -6.99
C ALA A 83 13.68 -5.04 -6.72
N GLY A 84 12.64 -4.68 -5.96
CA GLY A 84 12.42 -3.30 -5.51
C GLY A 84 13.18 -2.96 -4.21
N LEU A 85 13.22 -3.90 -3.26
CA LEU A 85 13.79 -3.68 -1.93
C LEU A 85 15.30 -3.45 -1.97
N LEU A 86 16.05 -4.25 -2.75
CA LEU A 86 17.50 -4.16 -2.80
C LEU A 86 18.00 -2.79 -3.30
N PRO A 87 17.54 -2.26 -4.45
CA PRO A 87 17.96 -0.93 -4.88
C PRO A 87 17.46 0.18 -3.93
N ALA A 88 16.28 0.03 -3.31
CA ALA A 88 15.80 0.99 -2.32
C ALA A 88 16.74 1.05 -1.09
N LYS A 89 17.15 -0.11 -0.56
CA LYS A 89 18.11 -0.18 0.55
C LYS A 89 19.49 0.37 0.15
N ALA A 90 19.96 0.08 -1.07
CA ALA A 90 21.23 0.63 -1.57
C ALA A 90 21.20 2.17 -1.58
N LEU A 91 20.11 2.78 -2.06
CA LEU A 91 19.94 4.24 -2.02
C LEU A 91 19.93 4.78 -0.58
N CYS A 92 19.29 4.06 0.35
CA CYS A 92 19.31 4.44 1.77
C CYS A 92 20.75 4.40 2.36
N LEU A 93 21.53 3.37 2.06
CA LEU A 93 22.93 3.24 2.49
C LEU A 93 23.81 4.36 1.92
N LEU A 94 23.52 4.82 0.70
CA LEU A 94 24.21 5.96 0.07
C LEU A 94 23.72 7.33 0.59
N GLY A 95 22.96 7.38 1.70
CA GLY A 95 22.48 8.62 2.32
C GLY A 95 21.30 9.28 1.56
N ARG A 96 20.74 8.60 0.55
CA ARG A 96 19.64 9.12 -0.30
C ARG A 96 18.25 8.70 0.17
N GLY A 97 18.14 8.04 1.32
CA GLY A 97 16.88 7.48 1.84
C GLY A 97 15.74 8.49 1.96
N HIS A 98 16.05 9.74 2.26
CA HIS A 98 15.06 10.81 2.41
C HIS A 98 14.67 11.50 1.09
N LYS A 99 15.29 11.14 -0.05
CA LYS A 99 15.01 11.74 -1.36
C LYS A 99 13.96 10.94 -2.12
N PRO A 100 13.02 11.57 -2.82
CA PRO A 100 12.14 10.89 -3.76
C PRO A 100 12.93 10.13 -4.82
N SER A 101 12.46 8.96 -5.24
CA SER A 101 13.15 8.11 -6.19
C SER A 101 12.27 7.73 -7.39
N ALA A 102 12.40 8.49 -8.47
CA ALA A 102 11.69 8.21 -9.73
C ALA A 102 12.07 6.84 -10.33
N LEU A 103 13.28 6.33 -10.05
CA LEU A 103 13.67 4.98 -10.47
C LEU A 103 12.78 3.92 -9.78
N LEU A 104 12.64 4.01 -8.46
CA LEU A 104 11.83 3.06 -7.69
C LEU A 104 10.34 3.18 -8.02
N ASP A 105 9.88 4.41 -8.26
CA ASP A 105 8.51 4.66 -8.70
C ASP A 105 8.20 3.96 -10.03
N ARG A 106 9.09 4.11 -11.01
CA ARG A 106 8.96 3.39 -12.29
C ARG A 106 8.97 1.88 -12.10
N LEU A 107 9.85 1.34 -11.27
CA LEU A 107 9.90 -0.10 -10.98
C LEU A 107 8.60 -0.59 -10.33
N ALA A 108 8.01 0.21 -9.45
CA ALA A 108 6.78 -0.16 -8.73
C ALA A 108 5.53 -0.05 -9.60
N PHE A 109 5.39 1.00 -10.41
CA PHE A 109 4.09 1.40 -10.96
C PHE A 109 4.04 1.51 -12.49
N SER A 110 5.16 1.61 -13.21
CA SER A 110 5.12 1.87 -14.66
C SER A 110 4.40 0.78 -15.47
N ALA A 111 4.38 -0.45 -14.99
CA ALA A 111 3.68 -1.55 -15.64
C ALA A 111 2.15 -1.41 -15.55
N ASN A 112 1.64 -0.76 -14.50
CA ASN A 112 0.21 -0.65 -14.25
C ASN A 112 -0.52 0.13 -15.34
N ASN A 113 0.12 1.19 -15.87
CA ASN A 113 -0.50 2.04 -16.88
C ASN A 113 -0.39 1.50 -18.31
N ARG A 114 0.47 0.52 -18.59
CA ARG A 114 0.70 0.00 -19.96
C ARG A 114 -0.58 -0.41 -20.68
N PRO A 115 -1.54 -1.14 -20.07
CA PRO A 115 -2.79 -1.53 -20.74
C PRO A 115 -3.75 -0.37 -21.00
N PHE A 116 -3.50 0.79 -20.39
CA PHE A 116 -4.38 1.97 -20.45
C PHE A 116 -3.76 3.14 -21.20
N ALA A 117 -2.48 3.02 -21.59
CA ALA A 117 -1.76 4.07 -22.30
C ALA A 117 -2.46 4.44 -23.59
N LYS A 118 -2.74 5.72 -23.79
CA LYS A 118 -3.38 6.28 -24.99
C LYS A 118 -2.77 7.63 -25.33
N ALA A 119 -2.96 8.08 -26.58
CA ALA A 119 -2.51 9.43 -26.98
C ALA A 119 -3.23 10.49 -26.13
N GLY A 120 -2.46 11.43 -25.57
CA GLY A 120 -2.97 12.46 -24.67
C GLY A 120 -3.37 11.97 -23.27
N GLY A 121 -3.08 10.70 -22.94
CA GLY A 121 -3.35 10.14 -21.62
C GLY A 121 -2.29 10.53 -20.57
N THR A 122 -2.52 10.12 -19.32
CA THR A 122 -1.66 10.35 -18.18
C THR A 122 -0.97 9.05 -17.72
N ALA A 123 -0.01 9.15 -16.82
CA ALA A 123 0.59 7.98 -16.16
C ALA A 123 -0.37 7.32 -15.14
N CYS A 124 -1.52 7.93 -14.88
CA CYS A 124 -2.50 7.53 -13.86
C CYS A 124 -3.83 7.01 -14.46
N ASP A 125 -3.92 6.81 -15.77
CA ASP A 125 -5.15 6.36 -16.45
C ASP A 125 -5.63 4.97 -15.97
N TRP A 126 -4.75 4.20 -15.35
CA TRP A 126 -5.08 2.91 -14.75
C TRP A 126 -5.89 2.99 -13.46
N LEU A 127 -5.94 4.17 -12.81
CA LEU A 127 -6.62 4.35 -11.52
C LEU A 127 -8.14 4.35 -11.64
N SER A 128 -8.68 4.90 -12.74
CA SER A 128 -10.13 4.99 -12.93
C SER A 128 -10.50 5.02 -14.40
N ARG A 129 -11.72 4.54 -14.72
CA ARG A 129 -12.34 4.74 -16.04
C ARG A 129 -12.91 6.15 -16.21
N ASP A 130 -13.15 6.84 -15.11
CA ASP A 130 -13.63 8.20 -15.10
C ASP A 130 -12.45 9.17 -15.25
N ALA A 131 -12.40 9.85 -16.39
CA ALA A 131 -11.33 10.80 -16.69
C ALA A 131 -11.32 12.02 -15.75
N GLN A 132 -12.47 12.40 -15.18
CA GLN A 132 -12.53 13.50 -14.20
C GLN A 132 -11.85 13.09 -12.89
N GLN A 133 -12.04 11.86 -12.45
CA GLN A 133 -11.36 11.32 -11.26
C GLN A 133 -9.85 11.20 -11.48
N VAL A 134 -9.42 10.75 -12.66
CA VAL A 134 -7.99 10.72 -13.02
C VAL A 134 -7.40 12.12 -13.02
N GLN A 135 -8.10 13.09 -13.61
CA GLN A 135 -7.66 14.48 -13.65
C GLN A 135 -7.60 15.10 -12.25
N ALA A 136 -8.59 14.86 -11.41
CA ALA A 136 -8.59 15.30 -10.02
C ALA A 136 -7.38 14.76 -9.27
N TYR A 137 -7.07 13.46 -9.43
CA TYR A 137 -5.90 12.83 -8.81
C TYR A 137 -4.57 13.45 -9.32
N VAL A 138 -4.44 13.70 -10.61
CA VAL A 138 -3.21 14.25 -11.21
C VAL A 138 -2.97 15.71 -10.81
N THR A 139 -4.04 16.47 -10.58
CA THR A 139 -3.95 17.90 -10.22
C THR A 139 -3.86 18.14 -8.72
N ASP A 140 -4.16 17.15 -7.89
CA ASP A 140 -4.02 17.26 -6.44
C ASP A 140 -2.55 17.12 -6.02
N PRO A 141 -1.93 18.14 -5.40
CA PRO A 141 -0.53 18.07 -4.95
C PRO A 141 -0.29 17.04 -3.84
N LEU A 142 -1.35 16.53 -3.20
CA LEU A 142 -1.29 15.50 -2.17
C LEU A 142 -1.48 14.08 -2.75
N CYS A 143 -1.65 13.97 -4.07
CA CYS A 143 -1.78 12.72 -4.81
C CYS A 143 -0.63 12.54 -5.80
N GLY A 144 -0.35 11.30 -6.22
CA GLY A 144 0.65 11.01 -7.25
C GLY A 144 2.09 11.40 -6.94
N PHE A 145 2.40 11.79 -5.72
CA PHE A 145 3.77 12.12 -5.31
C PHE A 145 4.65 10.87 -5.26
N VAL A 146 5.91 11.04 -5.61
CA VAL A 146 6.91 9.97 -5.62
C VAL A 146 7.41 9.71 -4.20
N PHE A 147 7.35 8.47 -3.75
CA PHE A 147 7.88 8.10 -2.44
C PHE A 147 9.39 8.28 -2.35
N THR A 148 9.86 8.55 -1.15
CA THR A 148 11.29 8.56 -0.85
C THR A 148 11.88 7.15 -0.98
N ALA A 149 13.19 7.04 -1.16
CA ALA A 149 13.83 5.73 -1.24
C ALA A 149 13.60 4.89 0.03
N SER A 150 13.53 5.51 1.22
CA SER A 150 13.17 4.79 2.45
C SER A 150 11.69 4.40 2.48
N GLY A 151 10.77 5.25 1.97
CA GLY A 151 9.36 4.88 1.85
C GLY A 151 9.14 3.68 0.93
N PHE A 152 9.85 3.62 -0.20
CA PHE A 152 9.85 2.43 -1.06
C PHE A 152 10.47 1.22 -0.37
N ALA A 153 11.59 1.38 0.37
CA ALA A 153 12.18 0.28 1.13
C ALA A 153 11.19 -0.29 2.16
N ASP A 154 10.50 0.57 2.89
CA ASP A 154 9.46 0.18 3.85
C ASP A 154 8.28 -0.53 3.17
N LEU A 155 7.80 -0.01 2.02
CA LEU A 155 6.72 -0.64 1.25
C LEU A 155 7.12 -2.04 0.76
N PHE A 156 8.29 -2.17 0.10
CA PHE A 156 8.75 -3.47 -0.42
C PHE A 156 9.06 -4.47 0.69
N ASP A 157 9.55 -4.02 1.85
CA ASP A 157 9.74 -4.87 3.02
C ASP A 157 8.39 -5.38 3.57
N GLY A 158 7.39 -4.52 3.63
CA GLY A 158 6.02 -4.89 3.99
C GLY A 158 5.43 -5.94 3.04
N LEU A 159 5.53 -5.71 1.74
CA LEU A 159 5.06 -6.66 0.71
C LEU A 159 5.82 -7.99 0.78
N LEU A 160 7.13 -7.95 1.02
CA LEU A 160 7.95 -9.14 1.21
C LEU A 160 7.51 -9.94 2.45
N ASN A 161 7.18 -9.27 3.54
CA ASN A 161 6.66 -9.91 4.74
C ASN A 161 5.28 -10.55 4.49
N LEU A 162 4.40 -9.89 3.76
CA LEU A 162 3.10 -10.42 3.36
C LEU A 162 3.20 -11.59 2.37
N SER A 163 4.28 -11.73 1.60
CA SER A 163 4.51 -12.87 0.71
C SER A 163 4.80 -14.19 1.45
N ARG A 164 5.05 -14.14 2.74
CA ARG A 164 5.34 -15.32 3.58
C ARG A 164 4.05 -16.01 4.00
N THR A 165 3.58 -16.98 3.20
CA THR A 165 2.33 -17.70 3.43
C THR A 165 2.24 -18.39 4.79
N ALA A 166 3.38 -18.80 5.37
CA ALA A 166 3.41 -19.37 6.73
C ALA A 166 2.83 -18.46 7.81
N ARG A 167 2.76 -17.14 7.56
CA ARG A 167 2.16 -16.16 8.48
C ARG A 167 0.63 -16.20 8.47
N LEU A 168 0.00 -16.76 7.42
CA LEU A 168 -1.47 -16.86 7.33
C LEU A 168 -2.08 -17.68 8.47
N LYS A 169 -1.30 -18.58 9.10
CA LYS A 169 -1.73 -19.31 10.30
C LYS A 169 -2.07 -18.41 11.50
N ASN A 170 -1.59 -17.15 11.47
CA ASN A 170 -1.90 -16.18 12.53
C ASN A 170 -3.27 -15.52 12.34
N LEU A 171 -3.93 -15.70 11.19
CA LEU A 171 -5.29 -15.23 11.01
C LEU A 171 -6.27 -16.19 11.72
N PRO A 172 -7.29 -15.65 12.41
CA PRO A 172 -8.37 -16.47 12.92
C PRO A 172 -9.05 -17.27 11.80
N GLY A 173 -9.24 -18.58 11.97
CA GLY A 173 -9.80 -19.44 10.94
C GLY A 173 -11.24 -19.10 10.51
N GLY A 174 -11.95 -18.29 11.29
CA GLY A 174 -13.32 -17.84 10.98
C GLY A 174 -13.43 -16.35 10.57
N LEU A 175 -12.32 -15.61 10.40
CA LEU A 175 -12.37 -14.20 10.04
C LEU A 175 -12.94 -14.03 8.63
N PRO A 176 -14.11 -13.39 8.45
CA PRO A 176 -14.65 -13.08 7.13
C PRO A 176 -13.74 -12.10 6.38
N VAL A 177 -13.40 -12.43 5.13
CA VAL A 177 -12.58 -11.57 4.27
C VAL A 177 -13.31 -11.33 2.95
N LEU A 178 -13.55 -10.06 2.63
CA LEU A 178 -14.09 -9.64 1.34
C LEU A 178 -12.98 -9.05 0.48
N LEU A 179 -12.79 -9.62 -0.71
CA LEU A 179 -11.86 -9.10 -1.73
C LEU A 179 -12.65 -8.35 -2.80
N LEU A 180 -12.28 -7.08 -3.05
CA LEU A 180 -12.87 -6.24 -4.09
C LEU A 180 -11.77 -5.83 -5.07
N SER A 181 -11.96 -6.14 -6.35
CA SER A 181 -11.03 -5.75 -7.42
C SER A 181 -11.80 -5.38 -8.68
N GLY A 182 -11.34 -4.36 -9.37
CA GLY A 182 -11.82 -4.07 -10.71
C GLY A 182 -11.38 -5.17 -11.69
N SER A 183 -12.25 -5.54 -12.65
CA SER A 183 -11.92 -6.55 -13.67
C SER A 183 -10.70 -6.16 -14.54
N ARG A 184 -10.28 -4.91 -14.49
CA ARG A 184 -9.12 -4.38 -15.19
C ARG A 184 -8.10 -3.74 -14.24
N ASP A 185 -8.17 -4.03 -12.94
CA ASP A 185 -7.21 -3.55 -11.96
C ASP A 185 -5.87 -4.29 -12.11
N PRO A 186 -4.77 -3.59 -12.50
CA PRO A 186 -3.47 -4.23 -12.68
C PRO A 186 -2.86 -4.72 -11.36
N VAL A 187 -3.20 -4.12 -10.22
CA VAL A 187 -2.73 -4.55 -8.90
C VAL A 187 -3.28 -5.94 -8.55
N GLY A 188 -4.56 -6.19 -8.87
CA GLY A 188 -5.23 -7.47 -8.72
C GLY A 188 -5.05 -8.41 -9.94
N GLY A 189 -3.99 -8.23 -10.74
CA GLY A 189 -3.71 -9.12 -11.87
C GLY A 189 -4.80 -9.11 -12.95
N MET A 190 -5.46 -7.97 -13.18
CA MET A 190 -6.59 -7.84 -14.13
C MET A 190 -7.77 -8.75 -13.80
N GLY A 191 -8.09 -8.89 -12.52
CA GLY A 191 -9.15 -9.75 -12.03
C GLY A 191 -8.83 -11.26 -12.08
N LYS A 192 -7.56 -11.61 -12.25
CA LYS A 192 -7.08 -13.01 -12.28
C LYS A 192 -6.21 -13.38 -11.07
N GLY A 193 -5.96 -12.42 -10.20
CA GLY A 193 -5.15 -12.60 -8.99
C GLY A 193 -5.93 -13.10 -7.79
#